data_88b3201adc5e12a2e1c5397523075693
#
_entry.id   88b3201adc5e12a2e1c5397523075693
#
_cell.length_a   1.000
_cell.length_b   1.000
_cell.length_c   1.000
_cell.angle_alpha   90.00
_cell.angle_beta   90.00
_cell.angle_gamma   90.00
#
_symmetry.space_group_name_H-M   'P 1'
#
loop_
_entity.id
_entity.type
_entity.pdbx_description
1 polymer ?
#
loop_
_entity_poly.entity_id
_entity_poly.type
_entity_poly.pdbx_seq_one_letter_code
_entity_poly.pdbx_strand_id
1 'polypeptide(L)'
;VQECYGWGFMQFFDPIIQGSLAIWRMWGMDHVLTVLSLIPMGLLFASASVVGKNMTKKWDYRQECFSKMSDFAQESFSGIAVVKAFVKETRELLAFEKLNRESEVSNIDYTKIAVLLRILVTTFVESVICVILGYGGYLVYKGRFNAGQLMEFIGYFGAIIWPIMAVAELIDMT
;
A
#
# COMPACT_ATOMS: atom_id res chain seq x y z
N VAL A 1 -11.81 -20.84 9.30
CA VAL A 1 -10.89 -20.52 10.41
C VAL A 1 -9.52 -21.19 10.16
N GLN A 2 -9.46 -22.44 9.68
CA GLN A 2 -8.20 -23.17 9.50
C GLN A 2 -7.36 -22.67 8.30
N GLU A 3 -7.99 -22.22 7.24
CA GLU A 3 -7.29 -21.65 6.07
C GLU A 3 -6.72 -20.24 6.33
N CYS A 4 -7.38 -19.41 7.16
CA CYS A 4 -6.86 -18.10 7.53
C CYS A 4 -5.59 -18.16 8.37
N TYR A 5 -5.46 -19.15 9.26
CA TYR A 5 -4.26 -19.29 10.08
C TYR A 5 -3.06 -19.79 9.27
N GLY A 6 -3.25 -20.73 8.34
CA GLY A 6 -2.18 -21.25 7.49
C GLY A 6 -1.63 -20.20 6.50
N TRP A 7 -2.52 -19.46 5.86
CA TRP A 7 -2.17 -18.40 4.91
C TRP A 7 -1.50 -17.20 5.59
N GLY A 8 -2.05 -16.76 6.71
CA GLY A 8 -1.48 -15.64 7.47
C GLY A 8 -0.10 -15.95 8.03
N PHE A 9 0.13 -17.20 8.50
CA PHE A 9 1.43 -17.60 9.01
C PHE A 9 2.49 -17.67 7.90
N MET A 10 2.17 -18.25 6.73
CA MET A 10 3.06 -18.28 5.57
C MET A 10 3.39 -16.87 5.08
N GLN A 11 2.39 -15.99 4.99
CA GLN A 11 2.57 -14.62 4.51
C GLN A 11 3.42 -13.75 5.45
N PHE A 12 3.59 -14.13 6.71
CA PHE A 12 4.45 -13.44 7.68
C PHE A 12 5.89 -13.98 7.69
N PHE A 13 6.06 -15.30 7.63
CA PHE A 13 7.38 -15.92 7.78
C PHE A 13 8.17 -15.97 6.47
N ASP A 14 7.54 -16.24 5.34
CA ASP A 14 8.18 -16.27 4.03
C ASP A 14 8.90 -14.95 3.69
N PRO A 15 8.28 -13.77 3.85
CA PRO A 15 8.93 -12.50 3.56
C PRO A 15 10.15 -12.22 4.46
N ILE A 16 10.08 -12.59 5.73
CA ILE A 16 11.18 -12.35 6.67
C ILE A 16 12.36 -13.26 6.33
N ILE A 17 12.10 -14.54 6.04
CA ILE A 17 13.14 -15.51 5.69
C ILE A 17 13.74 -15.15 4.32
N GLN A 18 12.92 -14.92 3.30
CA GLN A 18 13.38 -14.56 1.96
C GLN A 18 14.13 -13.22 1.96
N GLY A 19 13.61 -12.21 2.67
CA GLY A 19 14.25 -10.91 2.78
C GLY A 19 15.62 -10.98 3.47
N SER A 20 15.73 -11.72 4.57
CA SER A 20 17.01 -11.88 5.28
C SER A 20 18.05 -12.66 4.46
N LEU A 21 17.64 -13.73 3.77
CA LEU A 21 18.50 -14.48 2.87
C LEU A 21 18.92 -13.64 1.67
N ALA A 22 18.01 -12.87 1.08
CA ALA A 22 18.33 -11.97 -0.03
C ALA A 22 19.37 -10.93 0.37
N ILE A 23 19.20 -10.26 1.51
CA ILE A 23 20.17 -9.27 2.03
C ILE A 23 21.53 -9.93 2.27
N TRP A 24 21.55 -11.12 2.86
CA TRP A 24 22.80 -11.84 3.10
C TRP A 24 23.54 -12.20 1.79
N ARG A 25 22.80 -12.65 0.79
CA ARG A 25 23.34 -12.96 -0.55
C ARG A 25 23.84 -11.69 -1.27
N MET A 26 23.04 -10.61 -1.24
CA MET A 26 23.44 -9.32 -1.81
C MET A 26 24.71 -8.79 -1.15
N TRP A 27 24.83 -8.92 0.18
CA TRP A 27 26.01 -8.53 0.93
C TRP A 27 27.26 -9.33 0.53
N GLY A 28 27.13 -10.62 0.25
CA GLY A 28 28.20 -11.49 -0.25
C GLY A 28 28.66 -11.15 -1.68
N MET A 29 27.81 -10.49 -2.48
CA MET A 29 28.14 -10.11 -3.85
C MET A 29 28.92 -8.79 -3.93
N ASP A 30 28.39 -7.72 -3.38
CA ASP A 30 29.03 -6.40 -3.29
C ASP A 30 28.43 -5.56 -2.17
N HIS A 31 29.27 -5.16 -1.20
CA HIS A 31 28.85 -4.40 -0.03
C HIS A 31 28.38 -2.99 -0.39
N VAL A 32 29.03 -2.34 -1.37
CA VAL A 32 28.71 -0.97 -1.75
C VAL A 32 27.38 -0.91 -2.48
N LEU A 33 27.17 -1.83 -3.42
CA LEU A 33 25.91 -1.92 -4.17
C LEU A 33 24.74 -2.22 -3.23
N THR A 34 24.95 -3.12 -2.24
CA THR A 34 23.92 -3.48 -1.24
C THR A 34 23.57 -2.28 -0.37
N VAL A 35 24.55 -1.55 0.18
CA VAL A 35 24.27 -0.36 1.00
C VAL A 35 23.58 0.71 0.16
N LEU A 36 24.02 0.94 -1.07
CA LEU A 36 23.47 1.95 -1.96
C LEU A 36 22.02 1.64 -2.36
N SER A 37 21.66 0.36 -2.47
CA SER A 37 20.26 -0.07 -2.73
C SER A 37 19.37 -0.02 -1.48
N LEU A 38 19.94 -0.20 -0.27
CA LEU A 38 19.18 -0.16 0.98
C LEU A 38 18.86 1.27 1.46
N ILE A 39 19.64 2.27 1.09
CA ILE A 39 19.43 3.68 1.51
C ILE A 39 18.05 4.19 1.04
N PRO A 40 17.69 4.13 -0.26
CA PRO A 40 16.37 4.57 -0.70
C PRO A 40 15.24 3.76 -0.06
N MET A 41 15.46 2.48 0.23
CA MET A 41 14.49 1.61 0.87
C MET A 41 14.22 2.01 2.32
N GLY A 42 15.25 2.40 3.08
CA GLY A 42 15.11 2.97 4.41
C GLY A 42 14.35 4.30 4.41
N LEU A 43 14.60 5.16 3.43
CA LEU A 43 13.87 6.41 3.24
C LEU A 43 12.40 6.16 2.87
N LEU A 44 12.13 5.15 2.02
CA LEU A 44 10.77 4.72 1.71
C LEU A 44 10.03 4.29 2.99
N PHE A 45 10.64 3.44 3.80
CA PHE A 45 10.03 2.96 5.04
C PHE A 45 9.71 4.10 6.01
N ALA A 46 10.62 5.06 6.18
CA ALA A 46 10.40 6.23 7.01
C ALA A 46 9.25 7.10 6.48
N SER A 47 9.21 7.39 5.18
CA SER A 47 8.16 8.18 4.54
C SER A 47 6.80 7.47 4.56
N ALA A 48 6.77 6.17 4.29
CA ALA A 48 5.55 5.35 4.34
C ALA A 48 4.95 5.30 5.75
N SER A 49 5.77 5.24 6.80
CA SER A 49 5.31 5.25 8.19
C SER A 49 4.61 6.56 8.57
N VAL A 50 5.07 7.70 8.03
CA VAL A 50 4.45 9.01 8.26
C VAL A 50 3.13 9.14 7.50
N VAL A 51 3.13 8.74 6.23
CA VAL A 51 1.94 8.82 5.36
C VAL A 51 0.87 7.81 5.83
N GLY A 52 1.28 6.60 6.24
CA GLY A 52 0.39 5.55 6.71
C GLY A 52 -0.48 5.97 7.90
N LYS A 53 0.09 6.68 8.89
CA LYS A 53 -0.67 7.20 10.03
C LYS A 53 -1.80 8.16 9.63
N ASN A 54 -1.57 8.98 8.60
CA ASN A 54 -2.59 9.88 8.07
C ASN A 54 -3.62 9.14 7.22
N MET A 55 -3.19 8.10 6.52
CA MET A 55 -4.04 7.24 5.71
C MET A 55 -5.05 6.49 6.58
N THR A 56 -4.63 5.89 7.70
CA THR A 56 -5.52 5.21 8.65
C THR A 56 -6.61 6.14 9.17
N LYS A 57 -6.27 7.37 9.59
CA LYS A 57 -7.27 8.35 10.05
C LYS A 57 -8.31 8.71 8.97
N LYS A 58 -7.86 8.82 7.72
CA LYS A 58 -8.77 9.12 6.60
C LYS A 58 -9.61 7.92 6.21
N TRP A 59 -9.07 6.72 6.38
CA TRP A 59 -9.82 5.47 6.21
C TRP A 59 -10.96 5.36 7.23
N ASP A 60 -10.66 5.55 8.52
CA ASP A 60 -11.65 5.50 9.59
C ASP A 60 -12.78 6.52 9.34
N TYR A 61 -12.43 7.75 8.96
CA TYR A 61 -13.41 8.78 8.63
C TYR A 61 -14.28 8.40 7.41
N ARG A 62 -13.67 7.84 6.37
CA ARG A 62 -14.37 7.32 5.18
C ARG A 62 -15.38 6.23 5.57
N GLN A 63 -14.96 5.28 6.42
CA GLN A 63 -15.84 4.21 6.91
C GLN A 63 -17.00 4.77 7.73
N GLU A 64 -16.75 5.74 8.59
CA GLU A 64 -17.80 6.42 9.36
C GLU A 64 -18.83 7.13 8.45
N CYS A 65 -18.37 7.86 7.44
CA CYS A 65 -19.26 8.52 6.47
C CYS A 65 -20.10 7.49 5.69
N PHE A 66 -19.48 6.38 5.26
CA PHE A 66 -20.17 5.31 4.56
C PHE A 66 -21.22 4.61 5.44
N SER A 67 -20.88 4.35 6.70
CA SER A 67 -21.82 3.76 7.68
C SER A 67 -23.04 4.66 7.88
N LYS A 68 -22.81 5.96 8.15
CA LYS A 68 -23.91 6.93 8.32
C LYS A 68 -24.84 7.00 7.10
N MET A 69 -24.26 6.96 5.90
CA MET A 69 -25.06 6.96 4.67
C MET A 69 -25.88 5.68 4.52
N SER A 70 -25.28 4.52 4.83
CA SER A 70 -25.95 3.21 4.77
C SER A 70 -27.05 3.09 5.80
N ASP A 71 -26.81 3.53 7.05
CA ASP A 71 -27.78 3.51 8.13
C ASP A 71 -28.99 4.39 7.78
N PHE A 72 -28.76 5.59 7.26
CA PHE A 72 -29.80 6.50 6.80
C PHE A 72 -30.64 5.87 5.66
N ALA A 73 -29.96 5.25 4.67
CA ALA A 73 -30.68 4.57 3.58
C ALA A 73 -31.55 3.42 4.11
N GLN A 74 -31.03 2.61 5.03
CA GLN A 74 -31.77 1.51 5.64
C GLN A 74 -32.99 2.02 6.45
N GLU A 75 -32.84 3.11 7.20
CA GLU A 75 -33.90 3.74 7.95
C GLU A 75 -34.99 4.29 7.01
N SER A 76 -34.61 5.03 5.97
CA SER A 76 -35.52 5.57 4.96
C SER A 76 -36.29 4.49 4.22
N PHE A 77 -35.63 3.37 3.86
CA PHE A 77 -36.33 2.23 3.23
C PHE A 77 -37.30 1.52 4.20
N SER A 78 -36.91 1.35 5.45
CA SER A 78 -37.77 0.73 6.46
C SER A 78 -38.97 1.62 6.79
N GLY A 79 -38.80 2.94 6.76
CA GLY A 79 -39.83 3.94 7.01
C GLY A 79 -40.58 4.46 5.77
N ILE A 80 -40.38 3.85 4.59
CA ILE A 80 -40.88 4.39 3.31
C ILE A 80 -42.36 4.66 3.27
N ALA A 81 -43.16 3.84 3.95
CA ALA A 81 -44.60 4.02 4.04
C ALA A 81 -44.97 5.34 4.75
N VAL A 82 -44.25 5.68 5.81
CA VAL A 82 -44.44 6.92 6.57
C VAL A 82 -43.96 8.12 5.73
N VAL A 83 -42.80 8.03 5.08
CA VAL A 83 -42.28 9.06 4.20
C VAL A 83 -43.28 9.41 3.10
N LYS A 84 -43.88 8.42 2.47
CA LYS A 84 -44.90 8.59 1.44
C LYS A 84 -46.22 9.14 1.99
N ALA A 85 -46.65 8.67 3.15
CA ALA A 85 -47.89 9.15 3.77
C ALA A 85 -47.86 10.66 4.09
N PHE A 86 -46.66 11.18 4.43
CA PHE A 86 -46.43 12.60 4.74
C PHE A 86 -45.84 13.40 3.57
N VAL A 87 -45.71 12.83 2.37
CA VAL A 87 -45.16 13.46 1.16
C VAL A 87 -43.80 14.15 1.42
N LYS A 88 -42.90 13.44 2.12
CA LYS A 88 -41.59 13.98 2.52
C LYS A 88 -40.42 13.44 1.69
N GLU A 89 -40.68 12.83 0.55
CA GLU A 89 -39.66 12.23 -0.31
C GLU A 89 -38.53 13.21 -0.70
N THR A 90 -38.92 14.47 -1.01
CA THR A 90 -37.92 15.49 -1.38
C THR A 90 -37.00 15.83 -0.21
N ARG A 91 -37.51 15.82 1.02
CA ARG A 91 -36.69 16.08 2.22
C ARG A 91 -35.71 14.95 2.51
N GLU A 92 -36.18 13.71 2.38
CA GLU A 92 -35.35 12.52 2.52
C GLU A 92 -34.24 12.49 1.46
N LEU A 93 -34.60 12.81 0.21
CA LEU A 93 -33.63 12.87 -0.89
C LEU A 93 -32.54 13.91 -0.64
N LEU A 94 -32.89 15.11 -0.18
CA LEU A 94 -31.90 16.16 0.15
C LEU A 94 -31.00 15.76 1.32
N ALA A 95 -31.56 15.07 2.33
CA ALA A 95 -30.77 14.58 3.45
C ALA A 95 -29.79 13.49 3.01
N PHE A 96 -30.22 12.56 2.15
CA PHE A 96 -29.36 11.53 1.56
C PHE A 96 -28.26 12.16 0.68
N GLU A 97 -28.61 13.14 -0.15
CA GLU A 97 -27.64 13.85 -1.01
C GLU A 97 -26.53 14.49 -0.18
N LYS A 98 -26.87 15.08 0.97
CA LYS A 98 -25.85 15.63 1.87
C LYS A 98 -24.89 14.58 2.40
N LEU A 99 -25.40 13.44 2.87
CA LEU A 99 -24.58 12.31 3.36
C LEU A 99 -23.74 11.72 2.25
N ASN A 100 -24.30 11.57 1.06
CA ASN A 100 -23.58 11.06 -0.11
C ASN A 100 -22.44 12.00 -0.48
N ARG A 101 -22.65 13.32 -0.44
CA ARG A 101 -21.58 14.30 -0.70
C ARG A 101 -20.47 14.26 0.36
N GLU A 102 -20.82 14.07 1.63
CA GLU A 102 -19.83 13.89 2.70
C GLU A 102 -19.00 12.62 2.48
N SER A 103 -19.65 11.51 2.09
CA SER A 103 -19.00 10.25 1.74
C SER A 103 -18.10 10.39 0.51
N GLU A 104 -18.55 11.09 -0.52
CA GLU A 104 -17.75 11.37 -1.73
C GLU A 104 -16.48 12.16 -1.39
N VAL A 105 -16.59 13.26 -0.65
CA VAL A 105 -15.45 14.08 -0.25
C VAL A 105 -14.45 13.27 0.59
N SER A 106 -14.94 12.48 1.54
CA SER A 106 -14.07 11.62 2.37
C SER A 106 -13.35 10.57 1.55
N ASN A 107 -14.02 9.98 0.54
CA ASN A 107 -13.43 9.00 -0.37
C ASN A 107 -12.36 9.64 -1.28
N ILE A 108 -12.61 10.85 -1.79
CA ILE A 108 -11.63 11.61 -2.58
C ILE A 108 -10.39 11.92 -1.75
N ASP A 109 -10.57 12.35 -0.51
CA ASP A 109 -9.48 12.72 0.40
C ASP A 109 -8.61 11.50 0.76
N TYR A 110 -9.24 10.34 1.02
CA TYR A 110 -8.53 9.07 1.22
C TYR A 110 -7.75 8.68 -0.04
N THR A 111 -8.41 8.73 -1.20
CA THR A 111 -7.80 8.35 -2.49
C THR A 111 -6.58 9.22 -2.83
N LYS A 112 -6.61 10.52 -2.53
CA LYS A 112 -5.44 11.40 -2.73
C LYS A 112 -4.22 10.93 -1.95
N ILE A 113 -4.41 10.53 -0.68
CA ILE A 113 -3.31 10.03 0.16
C ILE A 113 -2.84 8.66 -0.31
N ALA A 114 -3.75 7.77 -0.67
CA ALA A 114 -3.41 6.45 -1.22
C ALA A 114 -2.61 6.54 -2.53
N VAL A 115 -3.03 7.43 -3.44
CA VAL A 115 -2.30 7.70 -4.69
C VAL A 115 -0.92 8.31 -4.41
N LEU A 116 -0.82 9.26 -3.46
CA LEU A 116 0.47 9.83 -3.05
C LEU A 116 1.42 8.75 -2.53
N LEU A 117 0.94 7.87 -1.65
CA LEU A 117 1.73 6.76 -1.14
C LEU A 117 2.18 5.82 -2.26
N ARG A 118 1.29 5.49 -3.19
CA ARG A 118 1.61 4.65 -4.35
C ARG A 118 2.69 5.28 -5.24
N ILE A 119 2.59 6.58 -5.52
CA ILE A 119 3.60 7.31 -6.31
C ILE A 119 4.94 7.29 -5.58
N LEU A 120 4.96 7.53 -4.26
CA LEU A 120 6.17 7.45 -3.45
C LEU A 120 6.82 6.06 -3.56
N VAL A 121 6.06 5.00 -3.31
CA VAL A 121 6.57 3.61 -3.38
C VAL A 121 7.15 3.33 -4.76
N THR A 122 6.41 3.62 -5.83
CA THR A 122 6.88 3.37 -7.21
C THR A 122 8.15 4.16 -7.50
N THR A 123 8.19 5.45 -7.16
CA THR A 123 9.37 6.30 -7.43
C THR A 123 10.61 5.80 -6.70
N PHE A 124 10.48 5.39 -5.43
CA PHE A 124 11.62 4.86 -4.68
C PHE A 124 12.09 3.51 -5.23
N VAL A 125 11.18 2.60 -5.56
CA VAL A 125 11.50 1.29 -6.15
C VAL A 125 12.23 1.47 -7.47
N GLU A 126 11.72 2.30 -8.37
CA GLU A 126 12.35 2.58 -9.66
C GLU A 126 13.71 3.27 -9.50
N SER A 127 13.86 4.16 -8.51
CA SER A 127 15.15 4.80 -8.22
C SER A 127 16.21 3.79 -7.80
N VAL A 128 15.84 2.77 -7.01
CA VAL A 128 16.79 1.70 -6.64
C VAL A 128 17.18 0.88 -7.85
N ILE A 129 16.25 0.54 -8.75
CA ILE A 129 16.56 -0.18 -10.00
C ILE A 129 17.54 0.64 -10.84
N CYS A 130 17.34 1.95 -10.97
CA CYS A 130 18.28 2.84 -11.66
C CYS A 130 19.67 2.81 -11.03
N VAL A 131 19.76 2.82 -9.69
CA VAL A 131 21.03 2.73 -8.96
C VAL A 131 21.72 1.38 -9.20
N ILE A 132 20.98 0.27 -9.14
CA ILE A 132 21.50 -1.08 -9.37
C ILE A 132 22.02 -1.20 -10.80
N LEU A 133 21.27 -0.73 -11.80
CA LEU A 133 21.68 -0.76 -13.19
C LEU A 133 22.86 0.16 -13.47
N GLY A 134 22.88 1.37 -12.89
CA GLY A 134 23.96 2.34 -13.07
C GLY A 134 25.28 1.87 -12.44
N TYR A 135 25.29 1.63 -11.14
CA TYR A 135 26.49 1.20 -10.44
C TYR A 135 26.87 -0.26 -10.71
N GLY A 136 25.88 -1.16 -10.78
CA GLY A 136 26.10 -2.56 -11.16
C GLY A 136 26.60 -2.70 -12.59
N GLY A 137 26.07 -1.91 -13.55
CA GLY A 137 26.58 -1.82 -14.92
C GLY A 137 28.02 -1.33 -14.97
N TYR A 138 28.39 -0.34 -14.13
CA TYR A 138 29.77 0.10 -14.00
C TYR A 138 30.70 -1.01 -13.46
N LEU A 139 30.23 -1.83 -12.50
CA LEU A 139 30.99 -2.99 -12.00
C LEU A 139 31.18 -4.07 -13.07
N VAL A 140 30.16 -4.28 -13.92
CA VAL A 140 30.25 -5.20 -15.07
C VAL A 140 31.29 -4.67 -16.09
N TYR A 141 31.27 -3.39 -16.40
CA TYR A 141 32.26 -2.75 -17.28
C TYR A 141 33.70 -2.90 -16.75
N LYS A 142 33.88 -2.80 -15.44
CA LYS A 142 35.20 -3.04 -14.80
C LYS A 142 35.62 -4.50 -14.70
N GLY A 143 34.80 -5.44 -15.13
CA GLY A 143 35.02 -6.89 -15.05
C GLY A 143 34.96 -7.47 -13.62
N ARG A 144 34.42 -6.70 -12.62
CA ARG A 144 34.25 -7.16 -11.24
C ARG A 144 32.93 -7.93 -11.05
N PHE A 145 31.98 -7.72 -11.93
CA PHE A 145 30.68 -8.37 -11.95
C PHE A 145 30.45 -9.02 -13.32
N ASN A 146 29.71 -10.13 -13.33
CA ASN A 146 29.18 -10.70 -14.57
C ASN A 146 27.74 -10.23 -14.77
N ALA A 147 27.29 -10.11 -16.02
CA ALA A 147 25.90 -9.77 -16.34
C ALA A 147 24.87 -10.67 -15.64
N GLY A 148 25.18 -11.97 -15.49
CA GLY A 148 24.37 -12.91 -14.72
C GLY A 148 24.25 -12.55 -13.23
N GLN A 149 25.33 -12.13 -12.60
CA GLN A 149 25.33 -11.67 -11.20
C GLN A 149 24.52 -10.39 -11.02
N LEU A 150 24.56 -9.48 -12.00
CA LEU A 150 23.72 -8.29 -11.97
C LEU A 150 22.23 -8.62 -12.02
N MET A 151 21.84 -9.59 -12.87
CA MET A 151 20.47 -10.08 -12.95
C MET A 151 20.06 -10.82 -11.67
N GLU A 152 20.96 -11.59 -11.07
CA GLU A 152 20.73 -12.25 -9.79
C GLU A 152 20.51 -11.23 -8.67
N PHE A 153 21.30 -10.13 -8.65
CA PHE A 153 21.14 -9.05 -7.69
C PHE A 153 19.77 -8.34 -7.81
N ILE A 154 19.32 -8.06 -9.04
CA ILE A 154 17.99 -7.50 -9.32
C ILE A 154 16.91 -8.48 -8.85
N GLY A 155 17.08 -9.78 -9.03
CA GLY A 155 16.17 -10.81 -8.57
C GLY A 155 16.04 -10.84 -7.04
N TYR A 156 17.16 -10.74 -6.30
CA TYR A 156 17.14 -10.65 -4.84
C TYR A 156 16.48 -9.34 -4.35
N PHE A 157 16.74 -8.23 -5.03
CA PHE A 157 16.07 -6.97 -4.72
C PHE A 157 14.55 -7.07 -4.95
N GLY A 158 14.11 -7.69 -6.07
CA GLY A 158 12.70 -7.97 -6.34
C GLY A 158 12.05 -8.83 -5.26
N ALA A 159 12.76 -9.82 -4.73
CA ALA A 159 12.29 -10.67 -3.64
C ALA A 159 12.08 -9.91 -2.32
N ILE A 160 12.78 -8.78 -2.12
CA ILE A 160 12.58 -7.92 -0.95
C ILE A 160 11.38 -6.97 -1.12
N ILE A 161 11.09 -6.54 -2.36
CA ILE A 161 9.99 -5.61 -2.63
C ILE A 161 8.62 -6.28 -2.44
N TRP A 162 8.48 -7.52 -2.89
CA TRP A 162 7.21 -8.25 -2.85
C TRP A 162 6.58 -8.31 -1.45
N PRO A 163 7.31 -8.63 -0.38
CA PRO A 163 6.79 -8.57 0.99
C PRO A 163 6.33 -7.19 1.45
N ILE A 164 7.04 -6.16 1.03
CA ILE A 164 6.70 -4.77 1.41
C ILE A 164 5.39 -4.34 0.75
N MET A 165 5.18 -4.73 -0.50
CA MET A 165 3.93 -4.50 -1.21
C MET A 165 2.77 -5.29 -0.59
N ALA A 166 3.00 -6.55 -0.18
CA ALA A 166 2.00 -7.38 0.48
C ALA A 166 1.55 -6.81 1.84
N VAL A 167 2.47 -6.25 2.63
CA VAL A 167 2.12 -5.56 3.89
C VAL A 167 1.28 -4.30 3.64
N ALA A 168 1.59 -3.54 2.58
CA ALA A 168 0.80 -2.37 2.21
C ALA A 168 -0.63 -2.76 1.76
N GLU A 169 -0.77 -3.87 1.05
CA GLU A 169 -2.06 -4.42 0.59
C GLU A 169 -2.90 -4.98 1.75
N LEU A 170 -2.27 -5.60 2.76
CA LEU A 170 -2.95 -6.08 3.97
C LEU A 170 -3.53 -4.94 4.82
N ILE A 171 -2.89 -3.77 4.84
CA ILE A 171 -3.41 -2.58 5.51
C ILE A 171 -4.64 -2.03 4.78
N ASP A 172 -4.75 -2.24 3.47
CA ASP A 172 -5.88 -1.79 2.64
C ASP A 172 -7.10 -2.74 2.73
N MET A 173 -6.90 -3.98 3.21
CA MET A 173 -7.94 -5.01 3.32
C MET A 173 -8.56 -5.12 4.74
N THR A 174 -8.04 -4.43 5.75
CA THR A 174 -8.53 -4.48 7.15
C THR A 174 -9.32 -3.24 7.49
#